data_f46169beebb1ba82e59223c664fbd15a
#
_entry.id   f46169beebb1ba82e59223c664fbd15a
#
_cell.length_a   1.000
_cell.length_b   1.000
_cell.length_c   1.000
_cell.angle_alpha   90.00
_cell.angle_beta   90.00
_cell.angle_gamma   90.00
#
_symmetry.space_group_name_H-M   'P 1'
#
loop_
_entity.id
_entity.type
_entity.pdbx_description
1 polymer ?
#
loop_
_entity_poly.entity_id
_entity_poly.type
_entity_poly.pdbx_seq_one_letter_code
_entity_poly.pdbx_strand_id
1 'polypeptide(L)' 'MKMYIAKCFFGDRVIKFRTQAYSTEGLEPTVNAIAITLTGRIPDRVEFALCPIQR' A
#
# COMPACT_ATOMS: atom_id res chain seq x y z
N MET A 1 13.93 -0.41 9.01
CA MET A 1 12.60 -0.53 8.42
C MET A 1 12.17 0.82 7.88
N LYS A 2 11.55 0.83 6.73
CA LYS A 2 11.16 2.08 6.08
C LYS A 2 9.64 2.19 6.03
N MET A 3 9.16 3.40 6.01
CA MET A 3 7.74 3.67 5.90
C MET A 3 7.40 3.99 4.45
N TYR A 4 6.37 3.32 3.93
CA TYR A 4 5.90 3.52 2.57
C TYR A 4 4.45 3.98 2.61
N ILE A 5 4.09 4.78 1.62
CA ILE A 5 2.69 5.10 1.35
C ILE A 5 2.24 4.20 0.23
N ALA A 6 1.18 3.44 0.48
CA ALA A 6 0.61 2.55 -0.52
C ALA A 6 -0.68 3.16 -1.05
N LYS A 7 -0.84 3.13 -2.35
CA LYS A 7 -2.08 3.54 -3.02
C LYS A 7 -2.67 2.32 -3.70
N CYS A 8 -3.92 2.04 -3.38
CA CYS A 8 -4.64 0.92 -3.98
C CYS A 8 -5.77 1.48 -4.82
N PHE A 9 -5.82 1.07 -6.08
CA PHE A 9 -6.79 1.59 -7.04
C PHE A 9 -7.88 0.56 -7.27
N PHE A 10 -9.13 1.00 -7.13
CA PHE A 10 -10.31 0.15 -7.31
C PHE A 10 -11.23 0.85 -8.29
N GLY A 11 -10.99 0.64 -9.59
CA GLY A 11 -11.77 1.34 -10.58
C GLY A 11 -11.52 2.84 -10.49
N ASP A 12 -12.53 3.59 -10.10
CA ASP A 12 -12.42 5.03 -9.96
C ASP A 12 -12.14 5.46 -8.52
N ARG A 13 -11.90 4.51 -7.62
CA ARG A 13 -11.64 4.81 -6.22
C ARG A 13 -10.19 4.52 -5.88
N VAL A 14 -9.66 5.31 -4.96
CA VAL A 14 -8.29 5.16 -4.50
C VAL A 14 -8.28 5.20 -2.98
N ILE A 15 -7.61 4.24 -2.36
CA ILE A 15 -7.35 4.33 -0.93
C ILE A 15 -5.83 4.41 -0.72
N LYS A 16 -5.44 5.13 0.31
CA LYS A 16 -4.03 5.30 0.66
C LYS A 16 -3.84 4.95 2.12
N PHE A 17 -2.71 4.32 2.42
CA PHE A 17 -2.36 4.07 3.81
C PHE A 17 -0.85 3.92 3.90
N ARG A 18 -0.34 3.98 5.13
CA ARG A 18 1.07 3.81 5.39
C ARG A 18 1.33 2.38 5.81
N THR A 19 2.47 1.88 5.38
CA THR A 19 2.89 0.54 5.77
C THR A 19 4.40 0.54 5.94
N GLN A 20 4.89 -0.34 6.79
CA GLN A 20 6.32 -0.46 7.04
C GLN A 20 6.85 -1.72 6.38
N ALA A 21 8.04 -1.61 5.81
CA ALA A 21 8.69 -2.76 5.19
C ALA A 21 10.19 -2.50 5.11
N TYR A 22 10.96 -3.56 5.00
CA TYR A 22 12.39 -3.42 4.81
C TYR A 22 12.74 -3.01 3.40
N SER A 23 11.94 -3.43 2.44
CA SER A 23 12.15 -3.09 1.04
C SER A 23 10.83 -3.22 0.31
N THR A 24 10.81 -2.88 -0.99
CA THR A 24 9.62 -3.04 -1.80
C THR A 24 9.38 -4.50 -2.19
N GLU A 25 10.39 -5.35 -2.05
CA GLU A 25 10.21 -6.78 -2.26
C GLU A 25 9.23 -7.33 -1.24
N GLY A 26 8.23 -8.06 -1.70
CA GLY A 26 7.23 -8.62 -0.82
C GLY A 26 6.25 -7.61 -0.26
N LEU A 27 6.39 -6.34 -0.61
CA LEU A 27 5.48 -5.31 -0.14
C LEU A 27 4.11 -5.42 -0.81
N GLU A 28 4.10 -5.79 -2.07
CA GLU A 28 2.84 -5.90 -2.81
C GLU A 28 1.88 -6.92 -2.19
N PRO A 29 2.31 -8.16 -1.86
CA PRO A 29 1.39 -9.08 -1.20
C PRO A 29 0.87 -8.56 0.13
N THR A 30 1.72 -7.89 0.90
CA THR A 30 1.32 -7.33 2.18
C THR A 30 0.26 -6.26 1.98
N VAL A 31 0.48 -5.36 1.03
CA VAL A 31 -0.47 -4.28 0.76
C VAL A 31 -1.78 -4.85 0.22
N ASN A 32 -1.71 -5.86 -0.65
CA ASN A 32 -2.92 -6.50 -1.13
C ASN A 32 -3.73 -7.11 0.01
N ALA A 33 -3.06 -7.77 0.96
CA ALA A 33 -3.75 -8.35 2.09
C ALA A 33 -4.44 -7.28 2.94
N ILE A 34 -3.76 -6.16 3.17
CA ILE A 34 -4.35 -5.06 3.92
C ILE A 34 -5.54 -4.49 3.17
N ALA A 35 -5.40 -4.29 1.86
CA ALA A 35 -6.49 -3.73 1.06
C ALA A 35 -7.71 -4.65 1.07
N ILE A 36 -7.50 -5.95 0.95
CA ILE A 36 -8.59 -6.91 1.00
C ILE A 36 -9.28 -6.85 2.36
N THR A 37 -8.49 -6.74 3.42
CA THR A 37 -9.06 -6.67 4.77
C THR A 37 -9.91 -5.41 4.94
N LEU A 38 -9.46 -4.30 4.37
CA LEU A 38 -10.17 -3.01 4.54
C LEU A 38 -11.39 -2.90 3.64
N THR A 39 -11.32 -3.45 2.43
CA THR A 39 -12.36 -3.22 1.43
C THR A 39 -13.11 -4.47 1.03
N GLY A 40 -12.55 -5.64 1.29
CA GLY A 40 -13.13 -6.91 0.84
C GLY A 40 -12.91 -7.19 -0.62
N ARG A 41 -12.04 -6.43 -1.29
CA ARG A 41 -11.81 -6.55 -2.73
C ARG A 41 -10.32 -6.50 -3.03
N ILE A 42 -9.94 -7.10 -4.14
CA ILE A 42 -8.57 -7.05 -4.62
C ILE A 42 -8.40 -5.77 -5.44
N PRO A 43 -7.39 -4.97 -5.16
CA PRO A 43 -7.18 -3.74 -5.94
C PRO A 43 -6.79 -4.06 -7.38
N ASP A 44 -7.21 -3.18 -8.29
CA ASP A 44 -6.84 -3.30 -9.70
C ASP A 44 -5.36 -3.03 -9.89
N ARG A 45 -4.81 -2.11 -9.12
CA ARG A 45 -3.43 -1.69 -9.21
C ARG A 45 -2.97 -1.16 -7.87
N VAL A 46 -1.70 -1.30 -7.59
CA VAL A 46 -1.10 -0.81 -6.35
C VAL A 46 0.15 -0.03 -6.71
N GLU A 47 0.34 1.11 -6.03
CA GLU A 47 1.55 1.92 -6.17
C GLU A 47 2.14 2.17 -4.80
N PHE A 48 3.46 2.27 -4.74
CA PHE A 48 4.18 2.55 -3.50
C PHE A 48 5.07 3.75 -3.68
N ALA A 49 5.23 4.51 -2.62
CA ALA A 49 6.20 5.59 -2.57
C ALA A 49 6.84 5.60 -1.21
N LEU A 50 8.15 5.83 -1.17
CA LEU A 50 8.85 5.93 0.10
C LEU A 50 8.39 7.19 0.80
N CYS A 51 7.97 7.03 2.06
CA CYS A 51 7.49 8.17 2.83
C CYS A 51 8.69 8.99 3.29
N PRO A 52 8.72 10.30 3.04
CA PRO A 52 9.82 11.13 3.52
C PRO A 52 9.85 11.14 5.05
N ILE A 53 11.06 11.27 5.58
CA ILE A 53 11.23 11.38 7.01
C ILE A 53 10.75 12.75 7.46
N GLN A 54 9.90 12.77 8.46
CA GLN A 54 9.37 14.01 9.03
C GLN A 54 10.01 14.28 10.37
N ARG A 55 10.25 15.53 10.65
CA ARG A 55 10.86 15.94 11.90
C ARG A 55 10.03 16.99 12.57
#